data_0791b33ab907bf2b80b15f8ed7429cce
#
_entry.id   0791b33ab907bf2b80b15f8ed7429cce
#
_cell.length_a   1.000
_cell.length_b   1.000
_cell.length_c   1.000
_cell.angle_alpha   90.00
_cell.angle_beta   90.00
_cell.angle_gamma   90.00
#
_symmetry.space_group_name_H-M   'P 1'
#
loop_
_entity.id
_entity.type
_entity.pdbx_description
1 polymer ?
#
loop_
_entity_poly.entity_id
_entity_poly.type
_entity_poly.pdbx_seq_one_letter_code
_entity_poly.pdbx_strand_id
1 'polypeptide(L)'
;MKMLSIEQELKSNSYPGRGIILGKSEDGTKAVAAYFIMGRSENSRNRVFVEEGQGIRTQAFDPSKLTDPSLIIYAPVRVLGNKTIVTNGDQTDTIYEGMDKQMTFEQSLRSREFEPDGPNYTPRISGIMHLENGTYKDRKSVV
;
A
#
# COMPACT_ATOMS: atom_id res chain seq x y z
N MET A 1 5.16 -9.39 -24.20
CA MET A 1 4.91 -9.56 -22.76
C MET A 1 3.57 -10.27 -22.60
N LYS A 2 3.50 -11.37 -21.84
CA LYS A 2 2.24 -12.08 -21.59
C LYS A 2 1.40 -11.26 -20.61
N MET A 3 0.19 -10.90 -21.00
CA MET A 3 -0.77 -10.27 -20.06
C MET A 3 -1.36 -11.37 -19.18
N LEU A 4 -1.32 -11.16 -17.86
CA LEU A 4 -1.91 -12.04 -16.87
C LEU A 4 -3.28 -11.50 -16.47
N SER A 5 -4.24 -12.38 -16.20
CA SER A 5 -5.51 -11.99 -15.61
C SER A 5 -5.37 -11.92 -14.10
N ILE A 6 -5.51 -10.74 -13.53
CA ILE A 6 -5.49 -10.52 -12.07
C ILE A 6 -6.52 -11.42 -11.37
N GLU A 7 -7.70 -11.55 -11.96
CA GLU A 7 -8.76 -12.41 -11.41
C GLU A 7 -8.32 -13.87 -11.31
N GLN A 8 -7.69 -14.41 -12.37
CA GLN A 8 -7.20 -15.78 -12.38
C GLN A 8 -6.04 -15.97 -11.39
N GLU A 9 -5.07 -15.04 -11.37
CA GLU A 9 -3.94 -15.07 -10.44
C GLU A 9 -4.40 -15.06 -8.97
N LEU A 10 -5.36 -14.21 -8.60
CA LEU A 10 -5.88 -14.16 -7.25
C LEU A 10 -6.73 -15.38 -6.89
N LYS A 11 -7.57 -15.88 -7.81
CA LYS A 11 -8.40 -17.07 -7.57
C LYS A 11 -7.58 -18.35 -7.43
N SER A 12 -6.48 -18.46 -8.15
CA SER A 12 -5.60 -19.65 -8.12
C SER A 12 -4.62 -19.67 -6.95
N ASN A 13 -4.48 -18.55 -6.21
CA ASN A 13 -3.55 -18.43 -5.11
C ASN A 13 -4.29 -18.44 -3.76
N SER A 14 -4.08 -19.50 -2.97
CA SER A 14 -4.71 -19.64 -1.64
C SER A 14 -4.23 -18.59 -0.62
N TYR A 15 -3.08 -17.97 -0.87
CA TYR A 15 -2.53 -16.87 -0.05
C TYR A 15 -1.94 -15.77 -0.93
N PRO A 16 -2.76 -14.87 -1.48
CA PRO A 16 -2.28 -13.78 -2.33
C PRO A 16 -1.48 -12.71 -1.55
N GLY A 17 -1.50 -12.76 -0.22
CA GLY A 17 -0.73 -11.83 0.61
C GLY A 17 -1.19 -10.39 0.51
N ARG A 18 -0.27 -9.50 0.12
CA ARG A 18 -0.54 -8.07 -0.07
C ARG A 18 -0.19 -7.66 -1.49
N GLY A 19 -1.01 -6.81 -2.09
CA GLY A 19 -0.74 -6.32 -3.44
C GLY A 19 -1.28 -4.92 -3.69
N ILE A 20 -0.62 -4.22 -4.61
CA ILE A 20 -0.95 -2.88 -5.07
C ILE A 20 -1.23 -2.95 -6.57
N ILE A 21 -2.32 -2.35 -7.00
CA ILE A 21 -2.68 -2.16 -8.40
C ILE A 21 -2.77 -0.66 -8.66
N LEU A 22 -2.03 -0.18 -9.65
CA LEU A 22 -2.10 1.20 -10.13
C LEU A 22 -2.52 1.19 -11.59
N GLY A 23 -3.52 1.99 -11.95
CA GLY A 23 -4.05 1.98 -13.30
C GLY A 23 -5.00 3.15 -13.60
N LYS A 24 -5.73 3.00 -14.68
CA LYS A 24 -6.83 3.89 -15.08
C LYS A 24 -8.14 3.12 -15.10
N SER A 25 -9.26 3.85 -14.89
CA SER A 25 -10.58 3.33 -15.19
C SER A 25 -10.72 3.01 -16.68
N GLU A 26 -11.68 2.16 -17.05
CA GLU A 26 -11.93 1.73 -18.43
C GLU A 26 -12.19 2.93 -19.36
N ASP A 27 -12.93 3.92 -18.89
CA ASP A 27 -13.20 5.18 -19.62
C ASP A 27 -12.01 6.17 -19.62
N GLY A 28 -10.92 5.83 -18.95
CA GLY A 28 -9.71 6.66 -18.86
C GLY A 28 -9.84 7.94 -18.02
N THR A 29 -11.00 8.16 -17.38
CA THR A 29 -11.30 9.41 -16.66
C THR A 29 -10.74 9.46 -15.25
N LYS A 30 -10.41 8.30 -14.65
CA LYS A 30 -9.94 8.17 -13.27
C LYS A 30 -8.59 7.45 -13.20
N ALA A 31 -7.69 7.97 -12.40
CA ALA A 31 -6.55 7.19 -11.90
C ALA A 31 -7.04 6.31 -10.74
N VAL A 32 -6.65 5.04 -10.74
CA VAL A 32 -7.12 4.04 -9.78
C VAL A 32 -5.94 3.45 -9.04
N ALA A 33 -5.99 3.51 -7.71
CA ALA A 33 -5.13 2.74 -6.82
C ALA A 33 -5.99 1.74 -6.07
N ALA A 34 -5.60 0.48 -6.07
CA ALA A 34 -6.22 -0.55 -5.25
C ALA A 34 -5.15 -1.24 -4.40
N TYR A 35 -5.50 -1.50 -3.15
CA TYR A 35 -4.68 -2.25 -2.22
C TYR A 35 -5.50 -3.39 -1.64
N PHE A 36 -4.96 -4.59 -1.68
CA PHE A 36 -5.56 -5.74 -1.02
C PHE A 36 -4.59 -6.37 -0.03
N ILE A 37 -5.14 -7.00 0.99
CA ILE A 37 -4.36 -7.59 2.06
C ILE A 37 -5.03 -8.86 2.60
N MET A 38 -4.20 -9.88 2.84
CA MET A 38 -4.56 -11.09 3.54
C MET A 38 -3.55 -11.35 4.65
N GLY A 39 -4.02 -11.41 5.90
CA GLY A 39 -3.17 -11.71 7.05
C GLY A 39 -2.92 -13.20 7.22
N ARG A 40 -1.76 -13.59 7.74
CA ARG A 40 -1.44 -14.99 8.10
C ARG A 40 -1.96 -15.36 9.48
N SER A 41 -1.71 -14.52 10.48
CA SER A 41 -2.11 -14.74 11.87
C SER A 41 -3.49 -14.18 12.17
N GLU A 42 -4.09 -14.62 13.26
CA GLU A 42 -5.34 -14.06 13.77
C GLU A 42 -5.21 -12.57 14.02
N ASN A 43 -4.14 -12.13 14.68
CA ASN A 43 -3.85 -10.71 14.90
C ASN A 43 -3.79 -9.92 13.57
N SER A 44 -3.10 -10.42 12.56
CA SER A 44 -2.97 -9.74 11.27
C SER A 44 -4.28 -9.74 10.44
N ARG A 45 -5.22 -10.64 10.71
CA ARG A 45 -6.56 -10.66 10.08
C ARG A 45 -7.55 -9.76 10.79
N ASN A 46 -7.28 -9.38 12.03
CA ASN A 46 -8.14 -8.54 12.85
C ASN A 46 -8.04 -7.06 12.46
N ARG A 47 -8.36 -6.74 11.20
CA ARG A 47 -8.34 -5.36 10.70
C ARG A 47 -9.33 -5.11 9.58
N VAL A 48 -9.73 -3.87 9.48
CA VAL A 48 -10.56 -3.30 8.41
C VAL A 48 -9.91 -2.04 7.87
N PHE A 49 -10.32 -1.61 6.69
CA PHE A 49 -9.98 -0.30 6.15
C PHE A 49 -11.01 0.73 6.59
N VAL A 50 -10.52 1.89 6.98
CA VAL A 50 -11.34 3.07 7.29
C VAL A 50 -10.79 4.28 6.53
N GLU A 51 -11.67 5.22 6.20
CA GLU A 51 -11.27 6.49 5.60
C GLU A 51 -10.55 7.36 6.64
N GLU A 52 -9.47 8.01 6.21
CA GLU A 52 -8.72 8.99 6.99
C GLU A 52 -8.36 10.19 6.11
N GLY A 53 -9.15 11.25 6.20
CA GLY A 53 -9.03 12.40 5.30
C GLY A 53 -9.23 12.00 3.83
N GLN A 54 -8.22 12.23 2.99
CA GLN A 54 -8.20 11.79 1.59
C GLN A 54 -7.55 10.41 1.40
N GLY A 55 -7.16 9.77 2.49
CA GLY A 55 -6.45 8.50 2.47
C GLY A 55 -7.25 7.38 3.13
N ILE A 56 -6.55 6.30 3.41
CA ILE A 56 -7.10 5.09 4.02
C ILE A 56 -6.16 4.65 5.14
N ARG A 57 -6.74 4.20 6.25
CA ARG A 57 -6.01 3.60 7.37
C ARG A 57 -6.52 2.20 7.67
N THR A 58 -5.67 1.32 8.17
CA THR A 58 -6.11 0.09 8.82
C THR A 58 -6.49 0.36 10.27
N GLN A 59 -7.52 -0.33 10.73
CA GLN A 59 -8.01 -0.28 12.11
C GLN A 59 -8.31 -1.69 12.58
N ALA A 60 -8.16 -1.97 13.88
CA ALA A 60 -8.56 -3.25 14.43
C ALA A 60 -10.08 -3.45 14.23
N PHE A 61 -10.48 -4.61 13.73
CA PHE A 61 -11.88 -4.99 13.64
C PHE A 61 -12.47 -5.20 15.04
N ASP A 62 -11.75 -5.93 15.89
CA ASP A 62 -12.05 -6.10 17.29
C ASP A 62 -10.86 -5.60 18.12
N PRO A 63 -10.94 -4.40 18.71
CA PRO A 63 -9.85 -3.83 19.52
C PRO A 63 -9.43 -4.70 20.70
N SER A 64 -10.34 -5.49 21.27
CA SER A 64 -10.07 -6.36 22.41
C SER A 64 -9.13 -7.53 22.07
N LYS A 65 -9.01 -7.86 20.78
CA LYS A 65 -8.14 -8.92 20.25
C LYS A 65 -6.85 -8.41 19.64
N LEU A 66 -6.62 -7.10 19.66
CA LEU A 66 -5.39 -6.51 19.14
C LEU A 66 -4.23 -6.77 20.11
N THR A 67 -3.28 -7.60 19.71
CA THR A 67 -2.12 -7.95 20.54
C THR A 67 -0.90 -7.08 20.23
N ASP A 68 -0.59 -6.89 18.95
CA ASP A 68 0.51 -6.06 18.47
C ASP A 68 0.10 -5.25 17.26
N PRO A 69 0.01 -3.92 17.36
CA PRO A 69 -0.35 -3.05 16.25
C PRO A 69 0.79 -2.76 15.27
N SER A 70 2.05 -3.01 15.62
CA SER A 70 3.23 -2.42 14.98
C SER A 70 3.35 -2.67 13.48
N LEU A 71 2.95 -3.85 12.98
CA LEU A 71 3.02 -4.21 11.56
C LEU A 71 1.66 -4.30 10.88
N ILE A 72 0.57 -4.05 11.60
CA ILE A 72 -0.78 -4.25 11.08
C ILE A 72 -1.63 -2.98 11.08
N ILE A 73 -1.31 -1.98 11.89
CA ILE A 73 -2.02 -0.70 11.96
C ILE A 73 -1.13 0.38 11.32
N TYR A 74 -1.52 0.85 10.16
CA TYR A 74 -0.82 1.87 9.37
C TYR A 74 -1.79 2.49 8.36
N ALA A 75 -1.36 3.55 7.68
CA ALA A 75 -2.11 4.14 6.57
C ALA A 75 -1.60 3.57 5.23
N PRO A 76 -2.28 2.60 4.60
CA PRO A 76 -1.84 2.07 3.30
C PRO A 76 -1.94 3.10 2.17
N VAL A 77 -2.78 4.12 2.30
CA VAL A 77 -2.95 5.18 1.31
C VAL A 77 -2.89 6.54 1.99
N ARG A 78 -2.02 7.42 1.49
CA ARG A 78 -1.98 8.85 1.85
C ARG A 78 -1.88 9.72 0.61
N VAL A 79 -2.46 10.90 0.69
CA VAL A 79 -2.44 11.90 -0.40
C VAL A 79 -1.63 13.11 0.03
N LEU A 80 -0.67 13.52 -0.81
CA LEU A 80 0.14 14.71 -0.64
C LEU A 80 0.01 15.59 -1.91
N GLY A 81 -0.82 16.62 -1.84
CA GLY A 81 -1.13 17.46 -3.01
C GLY A 81 -1.71 16.62 -4.15
N ASN A 82 -1.02 16.62 -5.29
CA ASN A 82 -1.40 15.82 -6.46
C ASN A 82 -0.82 14.39 -6.50
N LYS A 83 -0.31 13.91 -5.37
CA LYS A 83 0.35 12.59 -5.27
C LYS A 83 -0.47 11.67 -4.39
N THR A 84 -0.76 10.46 -4.88
CA THR A 84 -1.34 9.37 -4.11
C THR A 84 -0.27 8.33 -3.85
N ILE A 85 0.04 8.12 -2.57
CA ILE A 85 1.04 7.15 -2.09
C ILE A 85 0.29 5.93 -1.60
N VAL A 86 0.68 4.74 -2.03
CA VAL A 86 0.10 3.48 -1.58
C VAL A 86 1.18 2.46 -1.24
N THR A 87 1.10 1.84 -0.08
CA THR A 87 2.08 0.85 0.38
C THR A 87 1.43 -0.29 1.17
N ASN A 88 2.22 -1.31 1.47
CA ASN A 88 1.78 -2.45 2.27
C ASN A 88 2.18 -2.36 3.76
N GLY A 89 2.61 -1.19 4.23
CA GLY A 89 3.05 -1.02 5.62
C GLY A 89 3.22 0.46 6.01
N ASP A 90 3.89 0.68 7.12
CA ASP A 90 4.13 2.01 7.72
C ASP A 90 5.07 2.91 6.88
N GLN A 91 5.76 2.37 5.88
CA GLN A 91 6.59 3.18 4.98
C GLN A 91 5.80 4.21 4.17
N THR A 92 4.47 4.16 4.16
CA THR A 92 3.63 5.23 3.60
C THR A 92 3.93 6.56 4.26
N ASP A 93 4.05 6.56 5.59
CA ASP A 93 4.37 7.76 6.37
C ASP A 93 5.80 8.24 6.07
N THR A 94 6.76 7.32 5.96
CA THR A 94 8.13 7.65 5.56
C THR A 94 8.20 8.35 4.20
N ILE A 95 7.45 7.84 3.21
CA ILE A 95 7.39 8.45 1.88
C ILE A 95 6.71 9.82 1.96
N TYR A 96 5.57 9.90 2.64
CA TYR A 96 4.81 11.13 2.80
C TYR A 96 5.67 12.24 3.43
N GLU A 97 6.28 11.97 4.57
CA GLU A 97 7.12 12.92 5.30
C GLU A 97 8.39 13.30 4.53
N GLY A 98 9.02 12.34 3.85
CA GLY A 98 10.18 12.61 3.02
C GLY A 98 9.84 13.53 1.85
N MET A 99 8.76 13.25 1.14
CA MET A 99 8.32 14.07 0.00
C MET A 99 7.79 15.44 0.43
N ASP A 100 7.18 15.55 1.60
CA ASP A 100 6.81 16.85 2.19
C ASP A 100 8.03 17.72 2.47
N LYS A 101 9.16 17.08 2.79
CA LYS A 101 10.51 17.71 2.94
C LYS A 101 11.29 17.79 1.62
N GLN A 102 10.63 17.71 0.47
CA GLN A 102 11.21 17.84 -0.88
C GLN A 102 12.14 16.69 -1.31
N MET A 103 12.14 15.56 -0.61
CA MET A 103 12.84 14.36 -1.07
C MET A 103 12.07 13.71 -2.23
N THR A 104 12.77 12.96 -3.08
CA THR A 104 12.10 12.10 -4.07
C THR A 104 11.49 10.87 -3.41
N PHE A 105 10.59 10.17 -4.12
CA PHE A 105 10.02 8.90 -3.69
C PHE A 105 11.11 7.87 -3.34
N GLU A 106 12.12 7.74 -4.19
CA GLU A 106 13.25 6.83 -4.01
C GLU A 106 14.14 7.24 -2.84
N GLN A 107 14.41 8.54 -2.68
CA GLN A 107 15.19 9.05 -1.53
C GLN A 107 14.50 8.78 -0.21
N SER A 108 13.18 8.95 -0.16
CA SER A 108 12.39 8.70 1.04
C SER A 108 12.45 7.24 1.49
N LEU A 109 12.60 6.30 0.55
CA LEU A 109 12.65 4.86 0.84
C LEU A 109 14.05 4.34 1.23
N ARG A 110 15.12 5.12 1.07
CA ARG A 110 16.50 4.66 1.36
C ARG A 110 16.76 4.22 2.79
N SER A 111 15.96 4.71 3.74
CA SER A 111 16.05 4.33 5.16
C SER A 111 15.24 3.08 5.51
N ARG A 112 14.54 2.48 4.55
CA ARG A 112 13.63 1.36 4.79
C ARG A 112 14.22 0.05 4.28
N GLU A 113 14.00 -0.99 5.07
CA GLU A 113 14.30 -2.38 4.76
C GLU A 113 13.00 -3.18 4.79
N PHE A 114 13.05 -4.48 4.49
CA PHE A 114 11.93 -5.40 4.66
C PHE A 114 11.35 -5.34 6.09
N GLU A 115 10.17 -5.89 6.30
CA GLU A 115 9.55 -5.93 7.64
C GLU A 115 10.35 -6.85 8.59
N PRO A 116 10.51 -6.48 9.88
CA PRO A 116 11.24 -7.29 10.86
C PRO A 116 10.37 -8.44 11.39
N ASP A 117 9.67 -9.13 10.50
CA ASP A 117 8.72 -10.21 10.79
C ASP A 117 9.33 -11.60 10.55
N GLY A 118 10.56 -11.81 11.02
CA GLY A 118 11.23 -13.13 10.91
C GLY A 118 10.32 -14.31 11.28
N PRO A 119 10.38 -15.43 10.54
CA PRO A 119 11.32 -15.73 9.45
C PRO A 119 10.87 -15.26 8.06
N ASN A 120 9.78 -14.52 7.92
CA ASN A 120 9.21 -14.14 6.62
C ASN A 120 9.97 -13.00 5.95
N TYR A 121 10.43 -12.01 6.73
CA TYR A 121 11.08 -10.80 6.22
C TYR A 121 10.30 -10.20 5.06
N THR A 122 9.03 -9.89 5.32
CA THR A 122 8.06 -9.48 4.29
C THR A 122 8.56 -8.26 3.51
N PRO A 123 8.67 -8.34 2.18
CA PRO A 123 9.08 -7.21 1.36
C PRO A 123 8.12 -6.03 1.49
N ARG A 124 8.66 -4.82 1.53
CA ARG A 124 7.88 -3.59 1.50
C ARG A 124 7.63 -3.20 0.05
N ILE A 125 6.39 -3.26 -0.38
CA ILE A 125 5.97 -2.80 -1.70
C ILE A 125 5.36 -1.40 -1.59
N SER A 126 5.72 -0.53 -2.52
CA SER A 126 5.30 0.87 -2.51
C SER A 126 4.98 1.34 -3.92
N GLY A 127 3.97 2.16 -4.06
CA GLY A 127 3.61 2.82 -5.30
C GLY A 127 3.21 4.27 -5.07
N ILE A 128 3.43 5.09 -6.08
CA ILE A 128 3.00 6.48 -6.09
C ILE A 128 2.41 6.82 -7.46
N MET A 129 1.31 7.55 -7.46
CA MET A 129 0.71 8.17 -8.65
C MET A 129 0.83 9.68 -8.54
N HIS A 130 1.34 10.31 -9.59
CA HIS A 130 1.33 11.77 -9.77
C HIS A 130 0.19 12.12 -10.71
N LEU A 131 -0.75 12.94 -10.25
CA LEU A 131 -1.92 13.38 -11.02
C LEU A 131 -1.65 14.77 -11.59
N GLU A 132 -1.52 14.87 -12.90
CA GLU A 132 -1.26 16.15 -13.60
C GLU A 132 -2.14 16.25 -14.85
N ASN A 133 -2.94 17.32 -14.95
CA ASN A 133 -3.71 17.69 -16.16
C ASN A 133 -4.53 16.53 -16.78
N GLY A 134 -5.24 15.75 -15.94
CA GLY A 134 -6.04 14.61 -16.42
C GLY A 134 -5.22 13.37 -16.81
N THR A 135 -3.92 13.40 -16.61
CA THR A 135 -3.01 12.25 -16.78
C THR A 135 -2.43 11.82 -15.45
N TYR A 136 -1.87 10.61 -15.40
CA TYR A 136 -1.06 10.21 -14.27
C TYR A 136 0.23 9.53 -14.70
N LYS A 137 1.25 9.67 -13.85
CA LYS A 137 2.49 8.88 -13.90
C LYS A 137 2.62 8.10 -12.62
N ASP A 138 3.06 6.86 -12.71
CA ASP A 138 3.27 6.01 -11.55
C ASP A 138 4.72 5.56 -11.41
N ARG A 139 5.12 5.25 -10.18
CA ARG A 139 6.38 4.59 -9.84
C ARG A 139 6.12 3.51 -8.80
N LYS A 140 6.91 2.45 -8.84
CA LYS A 140 6.83 1.31 -7.93
C LYS A 140 8.21 0.96 -7.40
N SER A 141 8.25 0.50 -6.15
CA SER A 141 9.47 0.02 -5.50
C SER A 141 9.17 -1.22 -4.66
N VAL A 142 10.16 -2.10 -4.56
CA VAL A 142 10.16 -3.25 -3.63
C VAL A 142 11.48 -3.18 -2.85
N VAL A 143 11.38 -3.27 -1.52
CA VAL A 143 12.51 -3.23 -0.58
C VAL A 143 12.44 -4.43 0.36
#